data_1418aaa9fcbf24e52752c61be5475400
#
_entry.id   1418aaa9fcbf24e52752c61be5475400
#
_cell.length_a   1.000
_cell.length_b   1.000
_cell.length_c   1.000
_cell.angle_alpha   90.00
_cell.angle_beta   90.00
_cell.angle_gamma   90.00
#
_symmetry.space_group_name_H-M   'P 1'
#
loop_
_entity.id
_entity.type
_entity.pdbx_description
1 polymer ?
#
loop_
_entity_poly.entity_id
_entity_poly.type
_entity_poly.pdbx_seq_one_letter_code
_entity_poly.pdbx_strand_id
1 'polypeptide(L)'
;AVSQQEYESAYAAFVQARSTYENSQSLLADTRLRAPFAGVVERTYVDTYQRVQSGQTIVRLVNPMSTTVEFTMPEKSLSLLADTTTRYYVRFDNFPDEIFSARLDTYAKTASDASGFPVALKISKADSERYGISPGMTCQVTLRVSDSAKHDLAIPLSAVYAPAEGGTYVWVITSANTVERRRVE
;
A
#
# COMPACT_ATOMS: atom_id res chain seq x y z
N ALA A 1 -12.24 63.15 -3.27
CA ALA A 1 -12.77 61.83 -3.01
C ALA A 1 -12.81 61.09 -4.36
N VAL A 2 -12.19 59.94 -4.44
CA VAL A 2 -12.22 59.07 -5.64
C VAL A 2 -13.63 58.48 -5.75
N SER A 3 -14.22 58.44 -6.93
CA SER A 3 -15.52 57.82 -7.10
C SER A 3 -15.41 56.28 -7.01
N GLN A 4 -16.46 55.62 -6.58
CA GLN A 4 -16.49 54.17 -6.45
C GLN A 4 -16.18 53.50 -7.80
N GLN A 5 -16.66 54.05 -8.89
CA GLN A 5 -16.42 53.58 -10.24
C GLN A 5 -14.93 53.67 -10.65
N GLU A 6 -14.23 54.73 -10.28
CA GLU A 6 -12.78 54.86 -10.53
C GLU A 6 -11.99 53.82 -9.71
N TYR A 7 -12.38 53.59 -8.46
CA TYR A 7 -11.78 52.56 -7.62
C TYR A 7 -11.97 51.14 -8.25
N GLU A 8 -13.21 50.79 -8.63
CA GLU A 8 -13.51 49.49 -9.23
C GLU A 8 -12.75 49.27 -10.54
N SER A 9 -12.64 50.29 -11.37
CA SER A 9 -11.87 50.26 -12.63
C SER A 9 -10.38 50.07 -12.35
N ALA A 10 -9.80 50.80 -11.42
CA ALA A 10 -8.40 50.66 -11.04
C ALA A 10 -8.12 49.31 -10.40
N TYR A 11 -9.04 48.78 -9.57
CA TYR A 11 -8.93 47.46 -8.98
C TYR A 11 -8.99 46.34 -10.03
N ALA A 12 -9.90 46.46 -11.00
CA ALA A 12 -9.96 45.50 -12.11
C ALA A 12 -8.67 45.49 -12.95
N ALA A 13 -8.12 46.68 -13.24
CA ALA A 13 -6.85 46.79 -13.95
C ALA A 13 -5.67 46.19 -13.14
N PHE A 14 -5.65 46.39 -11.84
CA PHE A 14 -4.66 45.78 -10.96
C PHE A 14 -4.74 44.27 -10.96
N VAL A 15 -5.95 43.69 -10.80
CA VAL A 15 -6.17 42.24 -10.81
C VAL A 15 -5.72 41.64 -12.15
N GLN A 16 -6.05 42.30 -13.27
CA GLN A 16 -5.64 41.86 -14.59
C GLN A 16 -4.11 41.86 -14.79
N ALA A 17 -3.47 42.95 -14.38
CA ALA A 17 -2.01 43.10 -14.45
C ALA A 17 -1.30 42.04 -13.57
N ARG A 18 -1.83 41.81 -12.38
CA ARG A 18 -1.34 40.78 -11.47
C ARG A 18 -1.45 39.38 -12.04
N SER A 19 -2.61 39.01 -12.60
CA SER A 19 -2.80 37.72 -13.26
C SER A 19 -1.84 37.52 -14.42
N THR A 20 -1.61 38.56 -15.23
CA THR A 20 -0.64 38.52 -16.35
C THR A 20 0.79 38.32 -15.84
N TYR A 21 1.16 38.99 -14.75
CA TYR A 21 2.46 38.81 -14.13
C TYR A 21 2.66 37.40 -13.57
N GLU A 22 1.68 36.88 -12.81
CA GLU A 22 1.71 35.53 -12.26
C GLU A 22 1.81 34.45 -13.34
N ASN A 23 1.04 34.59 -14.46
CA ASN A 23 1.14 33.72 -15.61
C ASN A 23 2.52 33.75 -16.27
N SER A 24 3.10 34.96 -16.45
CA SER A 24 4.45 35.11 -17.03
C SER A 24 5.51 34.51 -16.12
N GLN A 25 5.37 34.63 -14.81
CA GLN A 25 6.25 34.03 -13.83
C GLN A 25 6.17 32.50 -13.86
N SER A 26 4.97 31.94 -13.98
CA SER A 26 4.76 30.48 -14.13
C SER A 26 5.41 29.96 -15.40
N LEU A 27 5.19 30.63 -16.54
CA LEU A 27 5.83 30.27 -17.82
C LEU A 27 7.37 30.30 -17.72
N LEU A 28 7.93 31.28 -17.02
CA LEU A 28 9.38 31.32 -16.78
C LEU A 28 9.85 30.19 -15.87
N ALA A 29 9.08 29.83 -14.84
CA ALA A 29 9.40 28.70 -13.97
C ALA A 29 9.36 27.38 -14.74
N ASP A 30 8.41 27.19 -15.64
CA ASP A 30 8.24 25.99 -16.46
C ASP A 30 9.36 25.79 -17.49
N THR A 31 10.17 26.84 -17.77
CA THR A 31 11.38 26.67 -18.59
C THR A 31 12.48 25.89 -17.88
N ARG A 32 12.34 25.64 -16.58
CA ARG A 32 13.33 24.92 -15.78
C ARG A 32 12.68 23.68 -15.17
N LEU A 33 12.93 22.52 -15.79
CA LEU A 33 12.48 21.25 -15.23
C LEU A 33 13.30 20.92 -13.97
N ARG A 34 12.57 20.71 -12.85
CA ARG A 34 13.18 20.34 -11.56
C ARG A 34 12.65 18.99 -11.10
N ALA A 35 13.54 18.21 -10.46
CA ALA A 35 13.13 16.95 -9.83
C ALA A 35 12.17 17.25 -8.65
N PRO A 36 10.96 16.62 -8.61
CA PRO A 36 10.00 16.84 -7.53
C PRO A 36 10.38 16.13 -6.21
N PHE A 37 11.31 15.19 -6.28
CA PHE A 37 11.83 14.43 -5.14
C PHE A 37 13.30 14.05 -5.35
N ALA A 38 13.97 13.66 -4.28
CA ALA A 38 15.32 13.10 -4.36
C ALA A 38 15.29 11.70 -4.96
N GLY A 39 16.07 11.46 -6.01
CA GLY A 39 16.05 10.19 -6.74
C GLY A 39 17.22 10.06 -7.70
N VAL A 40 17.22 8.98 -8.45
CA VAL A 40 18.21 8.68 -9.49
C VAL A 40 17.53 8.78 -10.86
N VAL A 41 18.22 9.40 -11.81
CA VAL A 41 17.78 9.40 -13.21
C VAL A 41 18.01 8.01 -13.78
N GLU A 42 16.94 7.29 -14.05
CA GLU A 42 17.00 5.96 -14.64
C GLU A 42 17.27 6.05 -16.14
N ARG A 43 16.60 6.97 -16.81
CA ARG A 43 16.73 7.16 -18.26
C ARG A 43 16.41 8.59 -18.66
N THR A 44 17.16 9.08 -19.65
CA THR A 44 16.87 10.30 -20.40
C THR A 44 16.35 9.93 -21.78
N TYR A 45 15.26 10.58 -22.24
CA TYR A 45 14.55 10.28 -23.51
C TYR A 45 14.81 11.34 -24.57
N VAL A 46 15.58 12.36 -24.24
CA VAL A 46 15.86 13.50 -25.13
C VAL A 46 17.34 13.84 -25.11
N ASP A 47 17.83 14.33 -26.24
CA ASP A 47 19.22 14.79 -26.39
C ASP A 47 19.33 16.30 -26.15
N THR A 48 20.57 16.75 -25.93
CA THR A 48 20.90 18.18 -25.81
C THR A 48 20.53 18.90 -27.12
N TYR A 49 19.90 20.06 -27.01
CA TYR A 49 19.35 20.87 -28.10
C TYR A 49 18.19 20.27 -28.89
N GLN A 50 17.65 19.15 -28.42
CA GLN A 50 16.45 18.57 -29.03
C GLN A 50 15.21 19.43 -28.68
N ARG A 51 14.38 19.68 -29.68
CA ARG A 51 13.08 20.34 -29.50
C ARG A 51 12.13 19.39 -28.80
N VAL A 52 11.50 19.83 -27.72
CA VAL A 52 10.51 19.07 -26.95
C VAL A 52 9.13 19.69 -27.11
N GLN A 53 8.08 18.87 -26.92
CA GLN A 53 6.69 19.28 -26.96
C GLN A 53 6.07 19.15 -25.58
N SER A 54 4.94 19.85 -25.37
CA SER A 54 4.16 19.70 -24.15
C SER A 54 3.67 18.24 -24.00
N GLY A 55 3.84 17.67 -22.78
CA GLY A 55 3.50 16.28 -22.51
C GLY A 55 4.55 15.25 -22.93
N GLN A 56 5.64 15.65 -23.55
CA GLN A 56 6.71 14.73 -23.92
C GLN A 56 7.51 14.32 -22.70
N THR A 57 7.75 13.00 -22.55
CA THR A 57 8.62 12.45 -21.52
C THR A 57 10.08 12.83 -21.79
N ILE A 58 10.72 13.50 -20.84
CA ILE A 58 12.13 13.94 -20.93
C ILE A 58 13.05 13.03 -20.13
N VAL A 59 12.67 12.74 -18.88
CA VAL A 59 13.48 12.00 -17.92
C VAL A 59 12.59 11.07 -17.13
N ARG A 60 13.09 9.88 -16.84
CA ARG A 60 12.50 8.99 -15.84
C ARG A 60 13.32 9.07 -14.56
N LEU A 61 12.71 9.60 -13.51
CA LEU A 61 13.29 9.71 -12.18
C LEU A 61 12.71 8.62 -11.29
N VAL A 62 13.56 7.88 -10.62
CA VAL A 62 13.18 6.79 -9.73
C VAL A 62 13.71 7.08 -8.33
N ASN A 63 12.88 6.84 -7.33
CA ASN A 63 13.33 6.80 -5.95
C ASN A 63 13.87 5.38 -5.67
N PRO A 64 15.18 5.18 -5.55
CA PRO A 64 15.76 3.85 -5.31
C PRO A 64 15.42 3.28 -3.95
N MET A 65 14.93 4.11 -3.03
CA MET A 65 14.51 3.71 -1.68
C MET A 65 12.99 3.53 -1.59
N SER A 66 12.37 3.01 -2.66
CA SER A 66 10.94 2.68 -2.60
C SER A 66 10.72 1.59 -1.56
N THR A 67 9.84 1.87 -0.62
CA THR A 67 9.42 0.92 0.42
C THR A 67 8.03 0.38 0.17
N THR A 68 7.45 0.66 -0.99
CA THR A 68 6.08 0.29 -1.34
C THR A 68 6.07 -0.98 -2.18
N VAL A 69 5.25 -1.93 -1.76
CA VAL A 69 4.95 -3.18 -2.47
C VAL A 69 3.51 -3.11 -2.92
N GLU A 70 3.29 -3.20 -4.23
CA GLU A 70 1.95 -3.14 -4.83
C GLU A 70 1.55 -4.52 -5.34
N PHE A 71 0.30 -4.90 -5.08
CA PHE A 71 -0.30 -6.13 -5.58
C PHE A 71 -1.82 -5.97 -5.72
N THR A 72 -2.45 -6.90 -6.41
CA THR A 72 -3.91 -6.93 -6.56
C THR A 72 -4.52 -8.03 -5.73
N MET A 73 -5.67 -7.77 -5.13
CA MET A 73 -6.40 -8.69 -4.27
C MET A 73 -7.82 -8.91 -4.79
N PRO A 74 -8.32 -10.15 -4.83
CA PRO A 74 -9.72 -10.42 -5.18
C PRO A 74 -10.66 -9.91 -4.10
N GLU A 75 -11.87 -9.50 -4.50
CA GLU A 75 -12.89 -8.91 -3.63
C GLU A 75 -13.17 -9.75 -2.37
N LYS A 76 -13.29 -11.06 -2.51
CA LYS A 76 -13.56 -12.00 -1.40
C LYS A 76 -12.54 -11.92 -0.26
N SER A 77 -11.33 -11.41 -0.53
CA SER A 77 -10.25 -11.32 0.45
C SER A 77 -10.09 -9.93 1.05
N LEU A 78 -10.86 -8.93 0.60
CA LEU A 78 -10.77 -7.55 1.12
C LEU A 78 -11.13 -7.45 2.60
N SER A 79 -12.00 -8.34 3.12
CA SER A 79 -12.33 -8.40 4.54
C SER A 79 -11.10 -8.61 5.43
N LEU A 80 -10.07 -9.29 4.92
CA LEU A 80 -8.81 -9.51 5.63
C LEU A 80 -8.01 -8.22 5.86
N LEU A 81 -8.19 -7.21 5.00
CA LEU A 81 -7.53 -5.90 5.14
C LEU A 81 -8.19 -5.03 6.23
N ALA A 82 -9.47 -5.25 6.50
CA ALA A 82 -10.20 -4.54 7.54
C ALA A 82 -9.91 -5.08 8.95
N ASP A 83 -9.35 -6.27 9.05
CA ASP A 83 -9.03 -6.90 10.32
C ASP A 83 -7.71 -6.35 10.87
N THR A 84 -7.77 -5.72 12.05
CA THR A 84 -6.61 -5.13 12.73
C THR A 84 -5.59 -6.17 13.20
N THR A 85 -5.96 -7.44 13.26
CA THR A 85 -5.09 -8.55 13.64
C THR A 85 -4.25 -9.08 12.48
N THR A 86 -4.59 -8.68 11.24
CA THR A 86 -3.87 -9.10 10.04
C THR A 86 -2.43 -8.59 10.06
N ARG A 87 -1.49 -9.50 9.86
CA ARG A 87 -0.06 -9.22 9.70
C ARG A 87 0.36 -9.49 8.27
N TYR A 88 1.17 -8.60 7.73
CA TYR A 88 1.63 -8.64 6.35
C TYR A 88 3.12 -8.98 6.33
N TYR A 89 3.47 -9.93 5.50
CA TYR A 89 4.85 -10.37 5.29
C TYR A 89 5.15 -10.37 3.80
N VAL A 90 6.33 -9.91 3.45
CA VAL A 90 6.83 -9.84 2.08
C VAL A 90 8.10 -10.64 2.00
N ARG A 91 8.24 -11.46 0.97
CA ARG A 91 9.46 -12.20 0.65
C ARG A 91 9.81 -11.92 -0.80
N PHE A 92 10.99 -11.35 -1.03
CA PHE A 92 11.49 -11.06 -2.38
C PHE A 92 12.15 -12.30 -2.96
N ASP A 93 12.01 -12.50 -4.26
CA ASP A 93 12.60 -13.65 -4.97
C ASP A 93 14.13 -13.63 -4.89
N ASN A 94 14.74 -12.44 -4.81
CA ASN A 94 16.18 -12.27 -4.66
C ASN A 94 16.68 -12.58 -3.23
N PHE A 95 15.79 -12.67 -2.25
CA PHE A 95 16.09 -12.94 -0.84
C PHE A 95 15.13 -13.99 -0.28
N PRO A 96 15.23 -15.26 -0.75
CA PRO A 96 14.23 -16.29 -0.43
C PRO A 96 14.19 -16.69 1.04
N ASP A 97 15.30 -16.50 1.76
CA ASP A 97 15.42 -16.86 3.19
C ASP A 97 14.99 -15.72 4.12
N GLU A 98 14.76 -14.51 3.58
CA GLU A 98 14.41 -13.33 4.37
C GLU A 98 12.93 -12.99 4.27
N ILE A 99 12.32 -12.71 5.43
CA ILE A 99 10.92 -12.32 5.53
C ILE A 99 10.84 -10.91 6.10
N PHE A 100 10.26 -10.00 5.32
CA PHE A 100 10.11 -8.60 5.67
C PHE A 100 8.72 -8.35 6.24
N SER A 101 8.64 -7.76 7.41
CA SER A 101 7.37 -7.28 7.96
C SER A 101 6.90 -6.04 7.19
N ALA A 102 5.63 -6.05 6.81
CA ALA A 102 5.02 -4.92 6.12
C ALA A 102 3.80 -4.39 6.85
N ARG A 103 3.41 -3.17 6.53
CA ARG A 103 2.19 -2.54 7.00
C ARG A 103 1.32 -2.13 5.82
N LEU A 104 0.01 -2.23 5.99
CA LEU A 104 -0.94 -1.70 5.02
C LEU A 104 -0.76 -0.18 4.93
N ASP A 105 -0.54 0.31 3.72
CA ASP A 105 -0.47 1.75 3.42
C ASP A 105 -1.80 2.25 2.88
N THR A 106 -2.20 1.74 1.73
CA THR A 106 -3.46 2.08 1.08
C THR A 106 -4.05 0.88 0.34
N TYR A 107 -5.35 0.90 0.12
CA TYR A 107 -6.02 0.00 -0.81
C TYR A 107 -7.16 0.73 -1.52
N ALA A 108 -7.40 0.40 -2.78
CA ALA A 108 -8.49 0.96 -3.53
C ALA A 108 -9.82 0.29 -3.15
N LYS A 109 -10.88 1.10 -3.03
CA LYS A 109 -12.26 0.59 -2.81
C LYS A 109 -12.97 0.24 -4.12
N THR A 110 -12.36 0.55 -5.26
CA THR A 110 -12.85 0.24 -6.59
C THR A 110 -11.85 -0.65 -7.29
N ALA A 111 -12.33 -1.69 -7.97
CA ALA A 111 -11.47 -2.50 -8.82
C ALA A 111 -10.92 -1.65 -9.97
N SER A 112 -9.65 -1.79 -10.27
CA SER A 112 -9.03 -1.07 -11.39
C SER A 112 -9.30 -1.75 -12.73
N ASP A 113 -9.48 -3.06 -12.70
CA ASP A 113 -9.74 -3.92 -13.86
C ASP A 113 -10.22 -5.30 -13.39
N ALA A 114 -10.23 -6.28 -14.31
CA ALA A 114 -10.56 -7.67 -14.00
C ALA A 114 -9.58 -8.36 -13.01
N SER A 115 -8.42 -7.75 -12.73
CA SER A 115 -7.39 -8.32 -11.85
C SER A 115 -7.70 -8.15 -10.36
N GLY A 116 -8.61 -7.22 -9.99
CA GLY A 116 -9.04 -7.02 -8.62
C GLY A 116 -8.72 -5.64 -8.04
N PHE A 117 -8.60 -5.57 -6.73
CA PHE A 117 -8.42 -4.33 -5.98
C PHE A 117 -6.93 -4.08 -5.72
N PRO A 118 -6.37 -2.94 -6.16
CA PRO A 118 -5.01 -2.57 -5.84
C PRO A 118 -4.79 -2.37 -4.34
N VAL A 119 -3.74 -2.96 -3.83
CA VAL A 119 -3.30 -2.85 -2.43
C VAL A 119 -1.83 -2.47 -2.41
N ALA A 120 -1.48 -1.51 -1.57
CA ALA A 120 -0.12 -1.08 -1.33
C ALA A 120 0.29 -1.35 0.12
N LEU A 121 1.42 -2.01 0.29
CA LEU A 121 2.05 -2.24 1.59
C LEU A 121 3.34 -1.42 1.68
N LYS A 122 3.70 -0.99 2.88
CA LYS A 122 5.01 -0.40 3.19
C LYS A 122 5.85 -1.35 4.01
N ILE A 123 7.08 -1.57 3.57
CA ILE A 123 8.15 -2.22 4.34
C ILE A 123 8.99 -1.17 5.06
N SER A 124 9.80 -1.61 6.03
CA SER A 124 10.72 -0.73 6.74
C SER A 124 11.76 -0.12 5.79
N LYS A 125 12.00 1.19 5.93
CA LYS A 125 13.05 1.87 5.18
C LYS A 125 14.43 1.29 5.49
N ALA A 126 14.68 0.93 6.75
CA ALA A 126 15.94 0.34 7.17
C ALA A 126 16.21 -1.01 6.48
N ASP A 127 15.16 -1.84 6.31
CA ASP A 127 15.28 -3.11 5.59
C ASP A 127 15.50 -2.89 4.11
N SER A 128 14.78 -1.93 3.50
CA SER A 128 14.98 -1.57 2.10
C SER A 128 16.41 -1.12 1.80
N GLU A 129 16.98 -0.28 2.65
CA GLU A 129 18.36 0.19 2.53
C GLU A 129 19.37 -0.94 2.75
N ARG A 130 19.18 -1.75 3.79
CA ARG A 130 20.08 -2.85 4.15
C ARG A 130 20.21 -3.91 3.07
N TYR A 131 19.10 -4.27 2.44
CA TYR A 131 19.05 -5.32 1.42
C TYR A 131 19.07 -4.77 -0.01
N GLY A 132 19.12 -3.46 -0.20
CA GLY A 132 19.16 -2.83 -1.52
C GLY A 132 17.90 -3.11 -2.34
N ILE A 133 16.73 -3.13 -1.69
CA ILE A 133 15.45 -3.41 -2.34
C ILE A 133 15.14 -2.27 -3.30
N SER A 134 14.99 -2.60 -4.57
CA SER A 134 14.81 -1.64 -5.66
C SER A 134 13.47 -1.83 -6.36
N PRO A 135 12.91 -0.75 -6.94
CA PRO A 135 11.69 -0.84 -7.74
C PRO A 135 11.84 -1.86 -8.89
N GLY A 136 10.78 -2.61 -9.15
CA GLY A 136 10.75 -3.64 -10.20
C GLY A 136 11.14 -5.04 -9.71
N MET A 137 11.52 -5.21 -8.45
CA MET A 137 11.72 -6.54 -7.87
C MET A 137 10.38 -7.26 -7.67
N THR A 138 10.36 -8.55 -7.98
CA THR A 138 9.24 -9.44 -7.72
C THR A 138 9.27 -9.97 -6.29
N CYS A 139 8.08 -10.16 -5.71
CA CYS A 139 7.94 -10.64 -4.34
C CYS A 139 6.66 -11.44 -4.13
N GLN A 140 6.65 -12.23 -3.08
CA GLN A 140 5.48 -12.94 -2.58
C GLN A 140 4.96 -12.24 -1.32
N VAL A 141 3.66 -11.93 -1.30
CA VAL A 141 2.98 -11.32 -0.15
C VAL A 141 2.20 -12.41 0.60
N THR A 142 2.41 -12.51 1.90
CA THR A 142 1.71 -13.43 2.79
C THR A 142 0.95 -12.65 3.84
N LEU A 143 -0.36 -12.87 3.92
CA LEU A 143 -1.23 -12.34 4.96
C LEU A 143 -1.46 -13.42 6.03
N ARG A 144 -1.23 -13.06 7.29
CA ARG A 144 -1.58 -13.91 8.44
C ARG A 144 -2.63 -13.20 9.27
N VAL A 145 -3.77 -13.81 9.40
CA VAL A 145 -4.84 -13.36 10.29
C VAL A 145 -4.72 -14.15 11.59
N SER A 146 -4.61 -13.45 12.72
CA SER A 146 -4.73 -14.10 14.02
C SER A 146 -6.21 -14.15 14.36
N ASP A 147 -6.82 -15.29 14.15
CA ASP A 147 -8.19 -15.51 14.62
C ASP A 147 -8.17 -15.66 16.14
N SER A 148 -8.22 -14.53 16.83
CA SER A 148 -8.25 -14.48 18.30
C SER A 148 -9.56 -14.97 18.88
N ALA A 149 -10.59 -15.19 18.06
CA ALA A 149 -11.95 -15.53 18.49
C ALA A 149 -12.22 -17.03 18.50
N LYS A 150 -11.39 -17.83 17.82
CA LYS A 150 -11.53 -19.29 17.82
C LYS A 150 -10.18 -19.93 18.17
N HIS A 151 -10.01 -20.25 19.42
CA HIS A 151 -9.07 -21.27 19.82
C HIS A 151 -9.64 -22.63 19.36
N ASP A 152 -9.58 -22.91 18.06
CA ASP A 152 -9.85 -24.23 17.54
C ASP A 152 -8.71 -25.14 18.00
N LEU A 153 -8.95 -25.82 19.11
CA LEU A 153 -8.03 -26.84 19.60
C LEU A 153 -8.13 -28.05 18.70
N ALA A 154 -7.13 -28.26 17.88
CA ALA A 154 -7.03 -29.50 17.10
C ALA A 154 -6.68 -30.65 18.04
N ILE A 155 -7.53 -31.66 18.07
CA ILE A 155 -7.31 -32.88 18.83
C ILE A 155 -7.14 -34.07 17.89
N PRO A 156 -6.31 -35.07 18.24
CA PRO A 156 -6.21 -36.30 17.45
C PRO A 156 -7.56 -37.00 17.36
N LEU A 157 -7.90 -37.54 16.19
CA LEU A 157 -9.15 -38.28 15.97
C LEU A 157 -9.28 -39.45 16.95
N SER A 158 -8.18 -40.05 17.39
CA SER A 158 -8.16 -41.12 18.40
C SER A 158 -8.61 -40.69 19.82
N ALA A 159 -8.64 -39.38 20.08
CA ALA A 159 -9.15 -38.84 21.35
C ALA A 159 -10.66 -38.58 21.32
N VAL A 160 -11.27 -38.73 20.15
CA VAL A 160 -12.69 -38.52 19.94
C VAL A 160 -13.42 -39.86 20.04
N TYR A 161 -14.49 -39.88 20.85
CA TYR A 161 -15.33 -41.08 20.93
C TYR A 161 -16.80 -40.74 20.63
N ALA A 162 -17.47 -41.62 19.92
CA ALA A 162 -18.87 -41.49 19.57
C ALA A 162 -19.65 -42.66 20.18
N PRO A 163 -20.42 -42.42 21.26
CA PRO A 163 -21.25 -43.49 21.88
C PRO A 163 -22.45 -43.83 21.00
N ALA A 164 -23.03 -45.02 21.18
CA ALA A 164 -24.17 -45.52 20.44
C ALA A 164 -25.44 -44.62 20.60
N GLU A 165 -25.48 -43.81 21.63
CA GLU A 165 -26.57 -42.86 21.92
C GLU A 165 -26.51 -41.58 21.04
N GLY A 166 -25.47 -41.45 20.21
CA GLY A 166 -25.23 -40.33 19.31
C GLY A 166 -24.48 -39.17 19.95
N GLY A 167 -23.84 -38.35 19.08
CA GLY A 167 -22.98 -37.24 19.46
C GLY A 167 -21.49 -37.58 19.54
N THR A 168 -20.66 -36.56 19.43
CA THR A 168 -19.21 -36.68 19.44
C THR A 168 -18.67 -36.05 20.72
N TYR A 169 -17.79 -36.77 21.43
CA TYR A 169 -17.30 -36.37 22.74
C TYR A 169 -15.80 -36.57 22.90
N VAL A 170 -15.21 -35.80 23.79
CA VAL A 170 -13.84 -35.96 24.29
C VAL A 170 -13.82 -35.98 25.79
N TRP A 171 -12.81 -36.65 26.35
CA TRP A 171 -12.54 -36.62 27.77
C TRP A 171 -11.54 -35.52 28.10
N VAL A 172 -11.89 -34.59 28.95
CA VAL A 172 -11.05 -33.46 29.37
C VAL A 172 -10.70 -33.62 30.84
N ILE A 173 -9.40 -33.50 31.16
CA ILE A 173 -8.95 -33.44 32.56
C ILE A 173 -9.16 -32.02 33.06
N THR A 174 -9.92 -31.87 34.12
CA THR A 174 -10.19 -30.57 34.75
C THR A 174 -9.04 -30.17 35.68
N SER A 175 -9.00 -28.90 36.11
CA SER A 175 -8.02 -28.40 37.09
C SER A 175 -8.11 -29.10 38.44
N ALA A 176 -9.21 -29.77 38.76
CA ALA A 176 -9.41 -30.59 39.95
C ALA A 176 -8.91 -32.03 39.77
N ASN A 177 -8.21 -32.33 38.69
CA ASN A 177 -7.68 -33.66 38.35
C ASN A 177 -8.78 -34.75 38.20
N THR A 178 -9.98 -34.32 37.82
CA THR A 178 -11.11 -35.20 37.50
C THR A 178 -11.32 -35.22 36.00
N VAL A 179 -11.93 -36.28 35.46
CA VAL A 179 -12.23 -36.43 34.02
C VAL A 179 -13.68 -36.05 33.76
N GLU A 180 -13.90 -35.14 32.81
CA GLU A 180 -15.22 -34.67 32.41
C GLU A 180 -15.44 -34.96 30.93
N ARG A 181 -16.63 -35.40 30.58
CA ARG A 181 -17.05 -35.60 29.18
C ARG A 181 -17.54 -34.29 28.59
N ARG A 182 -16.91 -33.84 27.52
CA ARG A 182 -17.29 -32.62 26.80
C ARG A 182 -17.69 -32.95 25.36
N ARG A 183 -18.84 -32.43 24.96
CA ARG A 183 -19.31 -32.55 23.56
C ARG A 183 -18.46 -31.66 22.65
N VAL A 184 -18.09 -32.20 21.47
CA VAL A 184 -17.38 -31.50 20.39
C VAL A 184 -18.16 -31.62 19.09
N GLU A 185 -18.03 -30.62 18.24
CA GLU A 185 -18.64 -30.57 16.91
C GLU A 185 -17.55 -30.64 15.84
#